data_7aba4032d536b33ed8865e31bfa4983e
#
_entry.id   7aba4032d536b33ed8865e31bfa4983e
#
_cell.length_a   1.000
_cell.length_b   1.000
_cell.length_c   1.000
_cell.angle_alpha   90.00
_cell.angle_beta   90.00
_cell.angle_gamma   90.00
#
_symmetry.space_group_name_H-M   'P 1'
#
loop_
_entity.id
_entity.type
_entity.pdbx_description
1 polymer ?
#
loop_
_entity_poly.entity_id
_entity_poly.type
_entity_poly.pdbx_seq_one_letter_code
_entity_poly.pdbx_strand_id
1 'polypeptide(L)'
;SGIILWIVGFQEGIPSTEQEGAIVGLRIFFSGLPILGTLIAIYVMRDYELDEAKANEIRVELDKKKKLLISSNYGENKLASLLRRNGISVASTTDVDFTTLSEKDIAEQFKSILQNKIHGLCFSPYEESQDIGDALSKAQIARRMEIVAPYTKWIRSFSTLEGNELIPGVAKSNGLKSIVGAWIGYDKEANEREISALIKLGQNINLDIVAVGNEAILRGDLTEEDVIAYINRVRKALPNVQVGYADAYFQFVERPKLVQACDVILANCYPFWEGCSVENAATYLQQMYAVLQGVAQGKRIIISETGWPSDGSSIKSAIPSKLNAMKYFINIHEWQKTNNIELFYFSSFDESWKIHQEGDVGARWGIWDKNEILKYS
;
A
#
# COMPACT_ATOMS: atom_id res chain seq x y z
N SER A 1 -13.80 -30.87 37.54
CA SER A 1 -14.64 -30.34 38.67
C SER A 1 -14.56 -31.22 39.92
N GLY A 2 -14.45 -32.58 39.82
CA GLY A 2 -14.40 -33.49 40.96
C GLY A 2 -13.22 -33.26 41.94
N ILE A 3 -12.04 -32.88 41.44
CA ILE A 3 -10.83 -32.63 42.26
C ILE A 3 -11.02 -31.42 43.21
N ILE A 4 -11.69 -30.37 42.75
CA ILE A 4 -11.95 -29.16 43.55
C ILE A 4 -12.91 -29.46 44.69
N LEU A 5 -14.00 -30.23 44.40
CA LEU A 5 -14.96 -30.66 45.41
C LEU A 5 -14.31 -31.51 46.47
N TRP A 6 -13.38 -32.40 46.10
CA TRP A 6 -12.63 -33.23 47.02
C TRP A 6 -11.69 -32.39 47.92
N ILE A 7 -10.95 -31.40 47.34
CA ILE A 7 -10.05 -30.53 48.09
C ILE A 7 -10.77 -29.71 49.17
N VAL A 8 -11.96 -29.19 48.87
CA VAL A 8 -12.74 -28.38 49.80
C VAL A 8 -13.60 -29.25 50.75
N GLY A 9 -13.54 -30.59 50.63
CA GLY A 9 -14.24 -31.51 51.50
C GLY A 9 -15.76 -31.61 51.25
N PHE A 10 -16.21 -31.24 50.03
CA PHE A 10 -17.62 -31.32 49.69
C PHE A 10 -18.05 -32.78 49.46
N GLN A 11 -19.12 -33.21 50.10
CA GLN A 11 -19.68 -34.56 49.98
C GLN A 11 -21.08 -34.52 49.32
N GLU A 12 -21.24 -35.34 48.31
CA GLU A 12 -22.50 -35.45 47.57
C GLU A 12 -23.54 -36.17 48.41
N GLY A 13 -24.76 -35.62 48.52
CA GLY A 13 -25.84 -36.21 49.30
C GLY A 13 -26.00 -35.65 50.73
N ILE A 14 -25.10 -34.82 51.23
CA ILE A 14 -25.21 -34.11 52.51
C ILE A 14 -25.86 -32.72 52.27
N PRO A 15 -26.85 -32.29 53.08
CA PRO A 15 -27.44 -30.97 52.98
C PRO A 15 -26.40 -29.84 53.07
N SER A 16 -26.59 -28.79 52.29
CA SER A 16 -25.65 -27.62 52.26
C SER A 16 -25.52 -26.91 53.60
N THR A 17 -26.54 -27.00 54.46
CA THR A 17 -26.53 -26.45 55.84
C THR A 17 -25.56 -27.19 56.76
N GLU A 18 -25.17 -28.41 56.45
CA GLU A 18 -24.24 -29.22 57.21
C GLU A 18 -22.82 -29.19 56.62
N GLN A 19 -22.61 -28.47 55.54
CA GLN A 19 -21.32 -28.34 54.82
C GLN A 19 -20.87 -26.88 54.65
N GLU A 20 -21.13 -26.02 55.64
CA GLU A 20 -20.75 -24.59 55.58
C GLU A 20 -19.28 -24.36 55.24
N GLY A 21 -18.38 -25.15 55.80
CA GLY A 21 -16.92 -25.06 55.56
C GLY A 21 -16.55 -25.38 54.07
N ALA A 22 -17.18 -26.43 53.53
CA ALA A 22 -16.96 -26.81 52.12
C ALA A 22 -17.53 -25.75 51.16
N ILE A 23 -18.67 -25.15 51.48
CA ILE A 23 -19.27 -24.07 50.69
C ILE A 23 -18.43 -22.80 50.73
N VAL A 24 -17.87 -22.42 51.89
CA VAL A 24 -16.94 -21.30 52.01
C VAL A 24 -15.67 -21.58 51.19
N GLY A 25 -15.13 -22.80 51.27
CA GLY A 25 -13.99 -23.24 50.48
C GLY A 25 -14.23 -23.13 48.96
N LEU A 26 -15.42 -23.55 48.50
CA LEU A 26 -15.82 -23.38 47.10
C LEU A 26 -15.92 -21.91 46.69
N ARG A 27 -16.51 -21.06 47.53
CA ARG A 27 -16.58 -19.60 47.23
C ARG A 27 -15.18 -18.98 47.14
N ILE A 28 -14.27 -19.31 48.05
CA ILE A 28 -12.88 -18.84 48.02
C ILE A 28 -12.19 -19.32 46.75
N PHE A 29 -12.38 -20.58 46.35
CA PHE A 29 -11.75 -21.16 45.21
C PHE A 29 -12.25 -20.54 43.89
N PHE A 30 -13.57 -20.43 43.73
CA PHE A 30 -14.15 -19.87 42.50
C PHE A 30 -14.08 -18.36 42.39
N SER A 31 -13.96 -17.62 43.48
CA SER A 31 -13.75 -16.17 43.48
C SER A 31 -12.30 -15.76 43.62
N GLY A 32 -11.54 -16.44 44.47
CA GLY A 32 -10.17 -16.06 44.80
C GLY A 32 -9.15 -16.41 43.72
N LEU A 33 -9.27 -17.57 43.08
CA LEU A 33 -8.34 -17.94 41.98
C LEU A 33 -8.42 -17.02 40.76
N PRO A 34 -9.59 -16.65 40.23
CA PRO A 34 -9.67 -15.65 39.17
C PRO A 34 -9.12 -14.28 39.58
N ILE A 35 -9.42 -13.85 40.82
CA ILE A 35 -8.88 -12.58 41.37
C ILE A 35 -7.35 -12.62 41.43
N LEU A 36 -6.78 -13.71 41.95
CA LEU A 36 -5.33 -13.89 42.01
C LEU A 36 -4.70 -13.93 40.63
N GLY A 37 -5.32 -14.66 39.69
CA GLY A 37 -4.89 -14.69 38.31
C GLY A 37 -4.90 -13.31 37.65
N THR A 38 -5.95 -12.52 37.89
CA THR A 38 -6.05 -11.14 37.41
C THR A 38 -4.97 -10.24 38.03
N LEU A 39 -4.72 -10.35 39.32
CA LEU A 39 -3.66 -9.58 40.01
C LEU A 39 -2.26 -9.94 39.51
N ILE A 40 -1.99 -11.22 39.25
CA ILE A 40 -0.73 -11.67 38.65
C ILE A 40 -0.62 -11.12 37.20
N ALA A 41 -1.69 -11.17 36.42
CA ALA A 41 -1.69 -10.60 35.09
C ALA A 41 -1.43 -9.08 35.11
N ILE A 42 -2.09 -8.34 36.00
CA ILE A 42 -1.85 -6.89 36.19
C ILE A 42 -0.41 -6.63 36.62
N TYR A 43 0.14 -7.44 37.54
CA TYR A 43 1.54 -7.29 38.00
C TYR A 43 2.54 -7.55 36.87
N VAL A 44 2.35 -8.60 36.07
CA VAL A 44 3.19 -8.93 34.90
C VAL A 44 3.06 -7.87 33.83
N MET A 45 1.84 -7.35 33.60
CA MET A 45 1.57 -6.33 32.58
C MET A 45 1.99 -4.92 33.02
N ARG A 46 2.24 -4.68 34.32
CA ARG A 46 2.60 -3.36 34.83
C ARG A 46 3.90 -2.81 34.24
N ASP A 47 4.86 -3.70 33.97
CA ASP A 47 6.17 -3.35 33.45
C ASP A 47 6.26 -3.66 31.93
N TYR A 48 5.13 -4.02 31.32
CA TYR A 48 5.04 -4.31 29.87
C TYR A 48 4.76 -3.00 29.14
N GLU A 49 5.85 -2.36 28.69
CA GLU A 49 5.80 -1.08 27.97
C GLU A 49 5.25 -1.18 26.53
N LEU A 50 4.61 -2.29 26.16
CA LEU A 50 3.95 -2.44 24.87
C LEU A 50 2.51 -1.90 24.97
N ASP A 51 2.39 -0.59 24.87
CA ASP A 51 1.11 0.03 24.52
C ASP A 51 0.89 -0.07 22.99
N GLU A 52 -0.29 0.27 22.55
CA GLU A 52 -0.69 0.22 21.13
C GLU A 52 0.22 1.12 20.28
N ALA A 53 0.69 2.25 20.81
CA ALA A 53 1.58 3.18 20.13
C ALA A 53 2.96 2.55 19.92
N LYS A 54 3.52 1.90 20.92
CA LYS A 54 4.84 1.25 20.85
C LYS A 54 4.82 -0.02 20.03
N ALA A 55 3.70 -0.77 20.06
CA ALA A 55 3.49 -1.91 19.17
C ALA A 55 3.42 -1.46 17.70
N ASN A 56 2.76 -0.36 17.41
CA ASN A 56 2.74 0.27 16.09
C ASN A 56 4.12 0.79 15.67
N GLU A 57 4.87 1.42 16.58
CA GLU A 57 6.23 1.90 16.31
C GLU A 57 7.18 0.75 15.94
N ILE A 58 7.17 -0.35 16.72
CA ILE A 58 7.95 -1.56 16.45
C ILE A 58 7.54 -2.18 15.10
N ARG A 59 6.26 -2.19 14.80
CA ARG A 59 5.71 -2.70 13.54
C ARG A 59 6.20 -1.89 12.35
N VAL A 60 6.11 -0.56 12.45
CA VAL A 60 6.62 0.38 11.44
C VAL A 60 8.13 0.19 11.22
N GLU A 61 8.90 0.03 12.30
CA GLU A 61 10.35 -0.20 12.21
C GLU A 61 10.68 -1.56 11.58
N LEU A 62 9.90 -2.60 11.89
CA LEU A 62 10.01 -3.91 11.27
C LEU A 62 9.64 -3.86 9.78
N ASP A 63 8.59 -3.16 9.41
CA ASP A 63 8.17 -3.00 8.01
C ASP A 63 9.19 -2.16 7.23
N LYS A 64 9.75 -1.11 7.84
CA LYS A 64 10.86 -0.33 7.26
C LYS A 64 12.10 -1.19 7.07
N LYS A 65 12.51 -1.97 8.07
CA LYS A 65 13.63 -2.91 7.97
C LYS A 65 13.36 -3.99 6.93
N LYS A 66 12.13 -4.47 6.83
CA LYS A 66 11.71 -5.49 5.86
C LYS A 66 11.74 -4.93 4.43
N LYS A 67 11.22 -3.72 4.19
CA LYS A 67 11.32 -3.01 2.91
C LYS A 67 12.78 -2.76 2.52
N LEU A 68 13.63 -2.31 3.46
CA LEU A 68 15.07 -2.10 3.22
C LEU A 68 15.81 -3.43 2.94
N LEU A 69 15.49 -4.51 3.64
CA LEU A 69 16.09 -5.83 3.42
C LEU A 69 15.66 -6.41 2.06
N ILE A 70 14.40 -6.23 1.68
CA ILE A 70 13.86 -6.68 0.40
C ILE A 70 14.47 -5.84 -0.72
N SER A 71 14.55 -4.52 -0.59
CA SER A 71 15.20 -3.64 -1.58
C SER A 71 16.71 -3.91 -1.69
N SER A 72 17.40 -4.21 -0.59
CA SER A 72 18.83 -4.55 -0.61
C SER A 72 19.10 -5.92 -1.28
N ASN A 73 18.19 -6.87 -1.15
CA ASN A 73 18.29 -8.18 -1.80
C ASN A 73 17.96 -8.12 -3.31
N TYR A 74 17.21 -7.10 -3.74
CA TYR A 74 16.76 -6.93 -5.13
C TYR A 74 17.44 -5.75 -5.85
N GLY A 75 18.35 -5.01 -5.20
CA GLY A 75 19.05 -3.88 -5.78
C GLY A 75 19.76 -4.14 -7.12
N GLU A 76 20.48 -3.17 -7.62
CA GLU A 76 21.12 -3.14 -8.97
C GLU A 76 21.71 -4.47 -9.44
N ASN A 77 22.31 -5.26 -8.54
CA ASN A 77 22.91 -6.56 -8.87
C ASN A 77 21.88 -7.61 -9.28
N LYS A 78 20.68 -7.62 -8.67
CA LYS A 78 19.65 -8.62 -9.00
C LYS A 78 18.92 -8.23 -10.27
N LEU A 79 18.55 -6.96 -10.44
CA LEU A 79 17.95 -6.49 -11.68
C LEU A 79 18.89 -6.73 -12.88
N ALA A 80 20.17 -6.39 -12.75
CA ALA A 80 21.19 -6.67 -13.78
C ALA A 80 21.32 -8.20 -14.07
N SER A 81 21.21 -9.03 -13.05
CA SER A 81 21.19 -10.49 -13.22
C SER A 81 19.96 -10.99 -13.96
N LEU A 82 18.78 -10.44 -13.62
CA LEU A 82 17.52 -10.76 -14.29
C LEU A 82 17.53 -10.34 -15.75
N LEU A 83 18.03 -9.15 -16.05
CA LEU A 83 18.18 -8.67 -17.42
C LEU A 83 19.10 -9.59 -18.24
N ARG A 84 20.28 -9.93 -17.71
CA ARG A 84 21.23 -10.83 -18.37
C ARG A 84 20.63 -12.24 -18.59
N ARG A 85 19.99 -12.80 -17.57
CA ARG A 85 19.40 -14.14 -17.63
C ARG A 85 18.29 -14.25 -18.69
N ASN A 86 17.55 -13.17 -18.89
CA ASN A 86 16.46 -13.11 -19.85
C ASN A 86 16.89 -12.53 -21.22
N GLY A 87 18.19 -12.23 -21.41
CA GLY A 87 18.69 -11.65 -22.68
C GLY A 87 18.11 -10.27 -22.98
N ILE A 88 17.69 -9.51 -21.95
CA ILE A 88 17.05 -8.22 -22.08
C ILE A 88 18.14 -7.15 -22.13
N SER A 89 18.21 -6.42 -23.25
CA SER A 89 19.01 -5.20 -23.39
C SER A 89 18.06 -4.02 -23.46
N VAL A 90 18.16 -3.11 -22.48
CA VAL A 90 17.45 -1.85 -22.51
C VAL A 90 18.43 -0.82 -23.04
N ALA A 91 18.19 -0.33 -24.26
CA ALA A 91 18.92 0.83 -24.75
C ALA A 91 18.63 2.01 -23.84
N SER A 92 19.68 2.74 -23.42
CA SER A 92 19.50 4.01 -22.72
C SER A 92 18.64 4.90 -23.61
N THR A 93 17.40 5.13 -23.17
CA THR A 93 16.55 6.09 -23.85
C THR A 93 16.97 7.49 -23.48
N THR A 94 16.65 8.43 -24.35
CA THR A 94 16.98 9.85 -24.23
C THR A 94 16.36 10.44 -22.96
N ASP A 95 17.07 10.30 -21.85
CA ASP A 95 16.80 11.12 -20.67
C ASP A 95 17.05 12.59 -21.03
N VAL A 96 16.19 13.46 -20.55
CA VAL A 96 16.37 14.90 -20.78
C VAL A 96 17.71 15.35 -20.19
N ASP A 97 18.53 16.03 -20.95
CA ASP A 97 19.77 16.64 -20.44
C ASP A 97 19.44 17.88 -19.63
N PHE A 98 19.41 17.72 -18.31
CA PHE A 98 19.15 18.80 -17.37
C PHE A 98 20.36 19.67 -17.06
N THR A 99 21.57 19.34 -17.58
CA THR A 99 22.81 20.08 -17.26
C THR A 99 22.79 21.50 -17.80
N THR A 100 22.02 21.73 -18.86
CA THR A 100 21.90 23.03 -19.54
C THR A 100 20.66 23.82 -19.13
N LEU A 101 19.78 23.24 -18.31
CA LEU A 101 18.51 23.83 -17.94
C LEU A 101 18.57 24.49 -16.55
N SER A 102 17.98 25.67 -16.41
CA SER A 102 17.75 26.26 -15.09
C SER A 102 16.63 25.55 -14.33
N GLU A 103 16.59 25.69 -13.01
CA GLU A 103 15.46 25.15 -12.19
C GLU A 103 14.12 25.68 -12.67
N LYS A 104 14.06 26.92 -13.15
CA LYS A 104 12.86 27.52 -13.72
C LYS A 104 12.41 26.80 -14.99
N ASP A 105 13.34 26.50 -15.91
CA ASP A 105 13.03 25.77 -17.15
C ASP A 105 12.50 24.38 -16.83
N ILE A 106 13.11 23.70 -15.85
CA ILE A 106 12.67 22.38 -15.37
C ILE A 106 11.24 22.46 -14.78
N ALA A 107 10.96 23.48 -13.97
CA ALA A 107 9.63 23.67 -13.40
C ALA A 107 8.57 23.99 -14.49
N GLU A 108 8.93 24.76 -15.51
CA GLU A 108 8.03 25.04 -16.66
C GLU A 108 7.76 23.77 -17.46
N GLN A 109 8.77 22.93 -17.70
CA GLN A 109 8.61 21.65 -18.38
C GLN A 109 7.74 20.67 -17.57
N PHE A 110 7.96 20.57 -16.25
CA PHE A 110 7.12 19.80 -15.34
C PHE A 110 5.65 20.24 -15.46
N LYS A 111 5.39 21.55 -15.36
CA LYS A 111 4.01 22.10 -15.47
C LYS A 111 3.38 21.80 -16.83
N SER A 112 4.15 21.92 -17.90
CA SER A 112 3.68 21.62 -19.26
C SER A 112 3.23 20.17 -19.38
N ILE A 113 4.01 19.22 -18.87
CA ILE A 113 3.64 17.80 -18.88
C ILE A 113 2.38 17.57 -18.04
N LEU A 114 2.31 18.13 -16.83
CA LEU A 114 1.17 17.98 -15.93
C LEU A 114 -0.12 18.55 -16.55
N GLN A 115 -0.05 19.73 -17.18
CA GLN A 115 -1.19 20.37 -17.86
C GLN A 115 -1.70 19.59 -19.09
N ASN A 116 -0.84 18.78 -19.71
CA ASN A 116 -1.21 17.90 -20.81
C ASN A 116 -1.88 16.57 -20.37
N LYS A 117 -2.23 16.46 -19.10
CA LYS A 117 -2.84 15.27 -18.45
C LYS A 117 -1.96 14.04 -18.54
N ILE A 118 -1.33 13.70 -17.44
CA ILE A 118 -0.61 12.45 -17.26
C ILE A 118 -1.57 11.25 -17.36
N HIS A 119 -1.03 10.04 -17.55
CA HIS A 119 -1.85 8.83 -17.65
C HIS A 119 -2.63 8.56 -16.38
N GLY A 120 -1.96 8.47 -15.23
CA GLY A 120 -2.59 8.13 -13.96
C GLY A 120 -1.91 8.75 -12.75
N LEU A 121 -2.69 8.94 -11.69
CA LEU A 121 -2.26 9.49 -10.43
C LEU A 121 -2.79 8.64 -9.28
N CYS A 122 -1.93 8.25 -8.34
CA CYS A 122 -2.37 7.66 -7.09
C CYS A 122 -3.05 8.73 -6.26
N PHE A 123 -4.31 8.48 -5.90
CA PHE A 123 -5.17 9.43 -5.23
C PHE A 123 -5.47 9.01 -3.80
N SER A 124 -5.12 9.87 -2.88
CA SER A 124 -5.53 9.75 -1.48
C SER A 124 -6.26 11.02 -1.05
N PRO A 125 -7.46 10.91 -0.48
CA PRO A 125 -8.24 12.05 -0.06
C PRO A 125 -7.99 12.48 1.39
N TYR A 126 -7.09 11.82 2.15
CA TYR A 126 -6.84 12.10 3.57
C TYR A 126 -6.20 13.47 3.79
N GLU A 127 -6.74 14.23 4.72
CA GLU A 127 -6.23 15.54 5.15
C GLU A 127 -5.16 15.38 6.25
N GLU A 128 -4.48 16.48 6.61
CA GLU A 128 -3.36 16.43 7.55
C GLU A 128 -3.72 15.89 8.95
N SER A 129 -4.96 16.10 9.39
CA SER A 129 -5.45 15.63 10.70
C SER A 129 -6.05 14.23 10.68
N GLN A 130 -6.02 13.57 9.52
CA GLN A 130 -6.64 12.25 9.33
C GLN A 130 -5.59 11.16 9.21
N ASP A 131 -5.98 9.96 9.63
CA ASP A 131 -5.20 8.73 9.51
C ASP A 131 -6.02 7.66 8.77
N ILE A 132 -5.37 6.53 8.48
CA ILE A 132 -6.06 5.36 7.92
C ILE A 132 -7.13 4.89 8.89
N GLY A 133 -8.36 4.66 8.38
CA GLY A 133 -9.51 4.27 9.18
C GLY A 133 -10.45 5.43 9.52
N ASP A 134 -10.02 6.68 9.31
CA ASP A 134 -10.91 7.82 9.46
C ASP A 134 -11.94 7.88 8.32
N ALA A 135 -13.18 8.23 8.67
CA ALA A 135 -14.26 8.32 7.72
C ALA A 135 -14.09 9.52 6.77
N LEU A 136 -14.12 9.24 5.47
CA LEU A 136 -14.00 10.24 4.41
C LEU A 136 -15.37 10.72 3.95
N SER A 137 -15.56 12.03 3.89
CA SER A 137 -16.79 12.62 3.35
C SER A 137 -16.74 12.72 1.81
N LYS A 138 -17.90 12.60 1.18
CA LYS A 138 -18.03 12.81 -0.28
C LYS A 138 -17.58 14.21 -0.69
N ALA A 139 -17.84 15.22 0.15
CA ALA A 139 -17.44 16.60 -0.12
C ALA A 139 -15.92 16.78 -0.14
N GLN A 140 -15.21 16.16 0.82
CA GLN A 140 -13.74 16.14 0.87
C GLN A 140 -13.15 15.45 -0.37
N ILE A 141 -13.67 14.28 -0.72
CA ILE A 141 -13.24 13.54 -1.91
C ILE A 141 -13.47 14.37 -3.17
N ALA A 142 -14.66 14.97 -3.33
CA ALA A 142 -15.00 15.79 -4.48
C ALA A 142 -14.07 17.00 -4.61
N ARG A 143 -13.84 17.75 -3.53
CA ARG A 143 -12.95 18.91 -3.51
C ARG A 143 -11.53 18.55 -3.96
N ARG A 144 -10.94 17.47 -3.41
CA ARG A 144 -9.59 17.01 -3.79
C ARG A 144 -9.56 16.44 -5.20
N MET A 145 -10.65 15.79 -5.65
CA MET A 145 -10.76 15.30 -7.01
C MET A 145 -10.79 16.44 -8.03
N GLU A 146 -11.49 17.54 -7.75
CA GLU A 146 -11.53 18.73 -8.60
C GLU A 146 -10.14 19.36 -8.81
N ILE A 147 -9.24 19.27 -7.81
CA ILE A 147 -7.86 19.73 -7.93
C ILE A 147 -7.07 18.85 -8.92
N VAL A 148 -7.22 17.55 -8.87
CA VAL A 148 -6.38 16.62 -9.65
C VAL A 148 -6.95 16.29 -11.03
N ALA A 149 -8.28 16.33 -11.20
CA ALA A 149 -8.95 15.93 -12.43
C ALA A 149 -8.51 16.69 -13.71
N PRO A 150 -8.13 17.98 -13.64
CA PRO A 150 -7.59 18.67 -14.81
C PRO A 150 -6.26 18.09 -15.32
N TYR A 151 -5.52 17.33 -14.49
CA TYR A 151 -4.14 16.97 -14.73
C TYR A 151 -3.91 15.48 -15.00
N THR A 152 -4.93 14.64 -14.87
CA THR A 152 -4.79 13.20 -15.08
C THR A 152 -5.96 12.61 -15.87
N LYS A 153 -5.75 11.42 -16.43
CA LYS A 153 -6.81 10.64 -17.10
C LYS A 153 -7.40 9.56 -16.22
N TRP A 154 -6.59 9.06 -15.29
CA TRP A 154 -6.94 7.98 -14.37
C TRP A 154 -6.56 8.35 -12.94
N ILE A 155 -7.29 7.78 -11.98
CA ILE A 155 -6.88 7.75 -10.58
C ILE A 155 -6.77 6.31 -10.09
N ARG A 156 -5.96 6.10 -9.05
CA ARG A 156 -5.90 4.84 -8.33
C ARG A 156 -6.19 5.09 -6.86
N SER A 157 -7.17 4.35 -6.31
CA SER A 157 -7.48 4.30 -4.88
C SER A 157 -7.00 2.98 -4.26
N PHE A 158 -7.00 2.90 -2.92
CA PHE A 158 -6.32 1.82 -2.20
C PHE A 158 -7.24 0.98 -1.31
N SER A 159 -8.43 1.47 -0.96
CA SER A 159 -9.40 0.81 -0.10
C SER A 159 -10.82 1.00 -0.63
N THR A 160 -11.76 0.20 -0.11
CA THR A 160 -13.20 0.26 -0.39
C THR A 160 -14.03 0.47 0.87
N LEU A 161 -13.39 0.88 1.97
CA LEU A 161 -14.03 1.14 3.25
C LEU A 161 -13.87 2.61 3.67
N GLU A 162 -14.57 3.00 4.71
CA GLU A 162 -14.44 4.29 5.40
C GLU A 162 -14.60 5.51 4.47
N GLY A 163 -15.49 5.41 3.47
CA GLY A 163 -15.74 6.47 2.48
C GLY A 163 -14.91 6.34 1.20
N ASN A 164 -13.85 5.52 1.17
CA ASN A 164 -13.06 5.30 -0.05
C ASN A 164 -13.89 4.68 -1.20
N GLU A 165 -14.96 3.95 -0.88
CA GLU A 165 -15.91 3.41 -1.86
C GLU A 165 -16.61 4.50 -2.69
N LEU A 166 -16.59 5.75 -2.25
CA LEU A 166 -17.15 6.89 -2.99
C LEU A 166 -16.23 7.41 -4.08
N ILE A 167 -14.91 7.14 -3.99
CA ILE A 167 -13.88 7.67 -4.90
C ILE A 167 -14.18 7.35 -6.36
N PRO A 168 -14.48 6.10 -6.78
CA PRO A 168 -14.69 5.81 -8.21
C PRO A 168 -15.93 6.49 -8.79
N GLY A 169 -16.97 6.68 -7.99
CA GLY A 169 -18.14 7.45 -8.40
C GLY A 169 -17.83 8.93 -8.63
N VAL A 170 -17.05 9.53 -7.74
CA VAL A 170 -16.58 10.92 -7.87
C VAL A 170 -15.62 11.08 -9.05
N ALA A 171 -14.69 10.14 -9.24
CA ALA A 171 -13.77 10.13 -10.37
C ALA A 171 -14.53 10.10 -11.71
N LYS A 172 -15.51 9.20 -11.82
CA LYS A 172 -16.37 9.09 -13.02
C LYS A 172 -17.15 10.37 -13.29
N SER A 173 -17.66 11.03 -12.25
CA SER A 173 -18.37 12.32 -12.41
C SER A 173 -17.45 13.43 -12.92
N ASN A 174 -16.13 13.31 -12.72
CA ASN A 174 -15.09 14.19 -13.23
C ASN A 174 -14.49 13.72 -14.59
N GLY A 175 -15.08 12.71 -15.22
CA GLY A 175 -14.60 12.17 -16.50
C GLY A 175 -13.33 11.35 -16.41
N LEU A 176 -12.95 10.88 -15.21
CA LEU A 176 -11.78 10.05 -14.98
C LEU A 176 -12.14 8.57 -14.96
N LYS A 177 -11.19 7.75 -15.38
CA LYS A 177 -11.17 6.30 -15.13
C LYS A 177 -10.50 5.99 -13.80
N SER A 178 -10.71 4.76 -13.29
CA SER A 178 -10.15 4.40 -11.99
C SER A 178 -9.61 2.96 -11.91
N ILE A 179 -8.53 2.80 -11.14
CA ILE A 179 -8.15 1.52 -10.51
C ILE A 179 -8.63 1.59 -9.07
N VAL A 180 -9.54 0.71 -8.71
CA VAL A 180 -10.12 0.64 -7.37
C VAL A 180 -9.45 -0.46 -6.56
N GLY A 181 -8.74 -0.09 -5.51
CA GLY A 181 -8.05 -1.01 -4.63
C GLY A 181 -8.94 -1.52 -3.49
N ALA A 182 -8.76 -2.78 -3.10
CA ALA A 182 -9.19 -3.32 -1.81
C ALA A 182 -7.93 -3.60 -0.99
N TRP A 183 -7.84 -3.03 0.22
CA TRP A 183 -6.68 -3.21 1.08
C TRP A 183 -6.80 -4.53 1.85
N ILE A 184 -5.95 -5.52 1.51
CA ILE A 184 -5.90 -6.78 2.23
C ILE A 184 -4.55 -6.97 2.91
N GLY A 185 -4.57 -7.64 4.07
CA GLY A 185 -3.38 -7.87 4.90
C GLY A 185 -3.57 -9.07 5.83
N TYR A 186 -2.89 -9.08 6.97
CA TYR A 186 -2.91 -10.18 7.94
C TYR A 186 -4.28 -10.34 8.66
N ASP A 187 -5.08 -9.29 8.75
CA ASP A 187 -6.42 -9.32 9.38
C ASP A 187 -7.45 -9.88 8.40
N LYS A 188 -7.85 -11.12 8.61
CA LYS A 188 -8.81 -11.81 7.74
C LYS A 188 -10.21 -11.19 7.77
N GLU A 189 -10.65 -10.65 8.91
CA GLU A 189 -11.96 -10.02 9.01
C GLU A 189 -11.99 -8.69 8.24
N ALA A 190 -10.91 -7.90 8.33
CA ALA A 190 -10.75 -6.70 7.53
C ALA A 190 -10.72 -7.04 6.03
N ASN A 191 -9.99 -8.10 5.63
CA ASN A 191 -9.95 -8.58 4.25
C ASN A 191 -11.35 -8.94 3.72
N GLU A 192 -12.15 -9.63 4.53
CA GLU A 192 -13.51 -10.00 4.15
C GLU A 192 -14.42 -8.78 3.97
N ARG A 193 -14.27 -7.75 4.80
CA ARG A 193 -15.00 -6.48 4.64
C ARG A 193 -14.60 -5.77 3.35
N GLU A 194 -13.29 -5.61 3.10
CA GLU A 194 -12.74 -4.97 1.90
C GLU A 194 -13.19 -5.68 0.61
N ILE A 195 -13.03 -6.99 0.55
CA ILE A 195 -13.39 -7.79 -0.64
C ILE A 195 -14.91 -7.77 -0.87
N SER A 196 -15.71 -7.87 0.18
CA SER A 196 -17.16 -7.80 0.06
C SER A 196 -17.65 -6.42 -0.39
N ALA A 197 -17.01 -5.35 0.12
CA ALA A 197 -17.30 -3.98 -0.30
C ALA A 197 -16.91 -3.75 -1.77
N LEU A 198 -15.73 -4.23 -2.21
CA LEU A 198 -15.28 -4.16 -3.60
C LEU A 198 -16.26 -4.87 -4.55
N ILE A 199 -16.68 -6.09 -4.22
CA ILE A 199 -17.63 -6.85 -5.03
C ILE A 199 -18.96 -6.12 -5.12
N LYS A 200 -19.50 -5.65 -3.99
CA LYS A 200 -20.74 -4.88 -3.95
C LYS A 200 -20.65 -3.60 -4.79
N LEU A 201 -19.52 -2.89 -4.70
CA LEU A 201 -19.27 -1.69 -5.47
C LEU A 201 -19.29 -1.97 -6.99
N GLY A 202 -18.55 -3.00 -7.44
CA GLY A 202 -18.50 -3.40 -8.85
C GLY A 202 -19.80 -3.96 -9.40
N GLN A 203 -20.70 -4.47 -8.55
CA GLN A 203 -22.06 -4.86 -8.96
C GLN A 203 -22.99 -3.66 -9.16
N ASN A 204 -22.73 -2.54 -8.50
CA ASN A 204 -23.57 -1.35 -8.53
C ASN A 204 -23.09 -0.30 -9.53
N ILE A 205 -21.80 -0.23 -9.79
CA ILE A 205 -21.20 0.71 -10.74
C ILE A 205 -20.24 -0.01 -11.69
N ASN A 206 -20.11 0.47 -12.90
CA ASN A 206 -19.15 -0.06 -13.84
C ASN A 206 -17.74 0.44 -13.48
N LEU A 207 -16.90 -0.46 -12.96
CA LEU A 207 -15.50 -0.22 -12.64
C LEU A 207 -14.60 -0.51 -13.85
N ASP A 208 -13.52 0.25 -14.02
CA ASP A 208 -12.57 0.03 -15.10
C ASP A 208 -11.61 -1.13 -14.77
N ILE A 209 -10.91 -1.04 -13.65
CA ILE A 209 -9.96 -2.05 -13.15
C ILE A 209 -10.09 -2.13 -11.62
N VAL A 210 -9.92 -3.33 -11.06
CA VAL A 210 -9.84 -3.52 -9.62
C VAL A 210 -8.51 -4.15 -9.22
N ALA A 211 -7.93 -3.66 -8.11
CA ALA A 211 -6.71 -4.18 -7.50
C ALA A 211 -7.06 -4.91 -6.21
N VAL A 212 -6.86 -6.23 -6.19
CA VAL A 212 -7.13 -7.09 -5.02
C VAL A 212 -5.87 -7.13 -4.16
N GLY A 213 -5.69 -6.11 -3.34
CA GLY A 213 -4.53 -5.92 -2.47
C GLY A 213 -3.45 -5.00 -3.03
N ASN A 214 -2.65 -4.49 -2.11
CA ASN A 214 -1.45 -3.72 -2.38
C ASN A 214 -0.30 -4.22 -1.50
N GLU A 215 0.76 -4.75 -2.09
CA GLU A 215 2.00 -5.21 -1.45
C GLU A 215 1.81 -6.20 -0.27
N ALA A 216 0.71 -6.97 -0.25
CA ALA A 216 0.43 -7.91 0.83
C ALA A 216 1.45 -9.06 0.89
N ILE A 217 1.97 -9.49 -0.27
CA ILE A 217 3.05 -10.50 -0.35
C ILE A 217 4.39 -9.84 0.03
N LEU A 218 4.68 -8.63 -0.43
CA LEU A 218 5.90 -7.89 -0.08
C LEU A 218 6.00 -7.66 1.43
N ARG A 219 4.91 -7.25 2.06
CA ARG A 219 4.83 -7.08 3.53
C ARG A 219 4.89 -8.41 4.28
N GLY A 220 4.62 -9.55 3.58
CA GLY A 220 4.51 -10.88 4.17
C GLY A 220 3.27 -11.06 5.04
N ASP A 221 2.23 -10.28 4.76
CA ASP A 221 0.93 -10.39 5.41
C ASP A 221 0.14 -11.61 4.92
N LEU A 222 0.27 -11.91 3.62
CA LEU A 222 -0.44 -13.00 2.95
C LEU A 222 0.53 -13.85 2.10
N THR A 223 0.17 -15.11 1.91
CA THR A 223 0.85 -15.99 0.95
C THR A 223 0.39 -15.72 -0.48
N GLU A 224 1.13 -16.24 -1.47
CA GLU A 224 0.71 -16.20 -2.88
C GLU A 224 -0.65 -16.88 -3.07
N GLU A 225 -0.87 -18.00 -2.41
CA GLU A 225 -2.09 -18.77 -2.46
C GLU A 225 -3.30 -18.00 -1.90
N ASP A 226 -3.12 -17.30 -0.78
CA ASP A 226 -4.18 -16.46 -0.19
C ASP A 226 -4.60 -15.33 -1.16
N VAL A 227 -3.62 -14.63 -1.74
CA VAL A 227 -3.88 -13.56 -2.70
C VAL A 227 -4.58 -14.08 -3.95
N ILE A 228 -4.14 -15.22 -4.50
CA ILE A 228 -4.78 -15.87 -5.65
C ILE A 228 -6.23 -16.27 -5.34
N ALA A 229 -6.50 -16.73 -4.13
CA ALA A 229 -7.86 -17.09 -3.70
C ALA A 229 -8.78 -15.85 -3.72
N TYR A 230 -8.32 -14.70 -3.20
CA TYR A 230 -9.08 -13.44 -3.25
C TYR A 230 -9.27 -12.94 -4.68
N ILE A 231 -8.23 -12.98 -5.53
CA ILE A 231 -8.32 -12.61 -6.95
C ILE A 231 -9.42 -13.44 -7.64
N ASN A 232 -9.39 -14.77 -7.49
CA ASN A 232 -10.35 -15.66 -8.13
C ASN A 232 -11.78 -15.42 -7.63
N ARG A 233 -11.96 -15.10 -6.35
CA ARG A 233 -13.25 -14.75 -5.77
C ARG A 233 -13.82 -13.47 -6.39
N VAL A 234 -13.02 -12.42 -6.49
CA VAL A 234 -13.42 -11.14 -7.09
C VAL A 234 -13.73 -11.32 -8.58
N ARG A 235 -12.85 -12.01 -9.33
CA ARG A 235 -13.06 -12.29 -10.75
C ARG A 235 -14.36 -13.05 -11.02
N LYS A 236 -14.67 -14.06 -10.20
CA LYS A 236 -15.93 -14.81 -10.32
C LYS A 236 -17.15 -13.92 -10.09
N ALA A 237 -17.05 -12.96 -9.15
CA ALA A 237 -18.15 -12.06 -8.80
C ALA A 237 -18.30 -10.89 -9.79
N LEU A 238 -17.22 -10.48 -10.45
CA LEU A 238 -17.15 -9.34 -11.38
C LEU A 238 -16.56 -9.75 -12.75
N PRO A 239 -17.25 -10.59 -13.54
CA PRO A 239 -16.68 -11.21 -14.74
C PRO A 239 -16.36 -10.22 -15.87
N ASN A 240 -16.90 -9.01 -15.82
CA ASN A 240 -16.71 -7.98 -16.84
C ASN A 240 -15.68 -6.90 -16.44
N VAL A 241 -15.01 -7.06 -15.30
CA VAL A 241 -14.01 -6.11 -14.78
C VAL A 241 -12.63 -6.77 -14.79
N GLN A 242 -11.61 -6.06 -15.27
CA GLN A 242 -10.24 -6.56 -15.17
C GLN A 242 -9.78 -6.59 -13.70
N VAL A 243 -9.33 -7.75 -13.26
CA VAL A 243 -8.86 -7.97 -11.88
C VAL A 243 -7.34 -8.12 -11.89
N GLY A 244 -6.67 -7.28 -11.12
CA GLY A 244 -5.22 -7.35 -10.88
C GLY A 244 -4.89 -7.43 -9.40
N TYR A 245 -3.61 -7.60 -9.15
CA TYR A 245 -2.98 -7.47 -7.83
C TYR A 245 -1.85 -6.46 -7.97
N ALA A 246 -1.68 -5.59 -6.97
CA ALA A 246 -0.61 -4.59 -6.97
C ALA A 246 0.50 -5.02 -6.00
N ASP A 247 1.73 -5.12 -6.51
CA ASP A 247 2.91 -5.41 -5.68
C ASP A 247 4.20 -4.95 -6.38
N ALA A 248 5.32 -4.97 -5.65
CA ALA A 248 6.63 -4.68 -6.21
C ALA A 248 6.90 -5.58 -7.45
N TYR A 249 7.48 -4.98 -8.49
CA TYR A 249 7.70 -5.65 -9.79
C TYR A 249 8.33 -7.05 -9.69
N PHE A 250 9.27 -7.24 -8.76
CA PHE A 250 9.98 -8.51 -8.60
C PHE A 250 9.10 -9.62 -8.02
N GLN A 251 7.99 -9.31 -7.36
CA GLN A 251 7.04 -10.32 -6.88
C GLN A 251 6.43 -11.09 -8.04
N PHE A 252 6.16 -10.42 -9.15
CA PHE A 252 5.65 -11.07 -10.37
C PHE A 252 6.72 -11.88 -11.09
N VAL A 253 7.98 -11.45 -11.05
CA VAL A 253 9.11 -12.18 -11.68
C VAL A 253 9.30 -13.56 -11.07
N GLU A 254 9.08 -13.69 -9.78
CA GLU A 254 9.29 -14.93 -9.04
C GLU A 254 8.04 -15.81 -8.91
N ARG A 255 6.86 -15.27 -9.29
CA ARG A 255 5.55 -15.93 -9.06
C ARG A 255 4.72 -16.07 -10.33
N PRO A 256 5.03 -17.03 -11.19
CA PRO A 256 4.28 -17.23 -12.44
C PRO A 256 2.82 -17.58 -12.21
N LYS A 257 2.45 -18.21 -11.08
CA LYS A 257 1.06 -18.49 -10.73
C LYS A 257 0.29 -17.21 -10.42
N LEU A 258 0.92 -16.25 -9.72
CA LEU A 258 0.35 -14.95 -9.46
C LEU A 258 0.09 -14.18 -10.77
N VAL A 259 1.08 -14.17 -11.66
CA VAL A 259 0.93 -13.61 -13.02
C VAL A 259 -0.27 -14.25 -13.74
N GLN A 260 -0.38 -15.57 -13.72
CA GLN A 260 -1.48 -16.31 -14.35
C GLN A 260 -2.83 -15.94 -13.74
N ALA A 261 -2.89 -15.72 -12.44
CA ALA A 261 -4.10 -15.39 -11.72
C ALA A 261 -4.64 -13.97 -12.05
N CYS A 262 -3.82 -13.02 -12.41
CA CYS A 262 -4.23 -11.66 -12.75
C CYS A 262 -4.72 -11.54 -14.20
N ASP A 263 -5.69 -10.65 -14.47
CA ASP A 263 -6.05 -10.23 -15.84
C ASP A 263 -5.11 -9.10 -16.29
N VAL A 264 -4.65 -8.27 -15.36
CA VAL A 264 -3.71 -7.18 -15.55
C VAL A 264 -2.67 -7.19 -14.43
N ILE A 265 -1.41 -6.97 -14.77
CA ILE A 265 -0.31 -6.85 -13.81
C ILE A 265 -0.22 -5.39 -13.37
N LEU A 266 -0.32 -5.17 -12.06
CA LEU A 266 -0.21 -3.85 -11.44
C LEU A 266 1.10 -3.81 -10.65
N ALA A 267 2.16 -3.25 -11.26
CA ALA A 267 3.50 -3.31 -10.69
C ALA A 267 3.91 -1.99 -10.05
N ASN A 268 4.30 -2.03 -8.77
CA ASN A 268 4.93 -0.92 -8.08
C ASN A 268 6.43 -0.94 -8.38
N CYS A 269 6.94 0.15 -8.94
CA CYS A 269 8.31 0.29 -9.42
C CYS A 269 8.93 1.56 -8.85
N TYR A 270 9.82 1.43 -7.85
CA TYR A 270 10.40 2.55 -7.14
C TYR A 270 11.94 2.55 -7.18
N PRO A 271 12.57 3.19 -8.17
CA PRO A 271 14.03 3.39 -8.16
C PRO A 271 14.52 4.08 -6.89
N PHE A 272 13.72 4.97 -6.30
CA PHE A 272 14.05 5.65 -5.04
C PHE A 272 14.30 4.67 -3.90
N TRP A 273 13.38 3.72 -3.65
CA TRP A 273 13.52 2.76 -2.56
C TRP A 273 14.68 1.79 -2.76
N GLU A 274 15.12 1.57 -4.00
CA GLU A 274 16.30 0.77 -4.32
C GLU A 274 17.62 1.58 -4.23
N GLY A 275 17.51 2.89 -3.97
CA GLY A 275 18.67 3.76 -3.76
C GLY A 275 19.35 4.22 -5.03
N CYS A 276 18.65 4.18 -6.16
CA CYS A 276 19.15 4.64 -7.45
C CYS A 276 19.28 6.17 -7.48
N SER A 277 20.34 6.71 -8.09
CA SER A 277 20.43 8.16 -8.29
C SER A 277 19.38 8.64 -9.29
N VAL A 278 18.97 9.92 -9.19
CA VAL A 278 17.93 10.48 -10.06
C VAL A 278 18.35 10.46 -11.53
N GLU A 279 19.65 10.58 -11.83
CA GLU A 279 20.21 10.54 -13.18
C GLU A 279 19.99 9.18 -13.86
N ASN A 280 19.97 8.11 -13.09
CA ASN A 280 19.77 6.75 -13.59
C ASN A 280 18.36 6.20 -13.37
N ALA A 281 17.53 6.92 -12.61
CA ALA A 281 16.26 6.39 -12.10
C ALA A 281 15.26 6.07 -13.21
N ALA A 282 15.18 6.85 -14.27
CA ALA A 282 14.28 6.58 -15.39
C ALA A 282 14.74 5.33 -16.18
N THR A 283 16.03 5.22 -16.48
CA THR A 283 16.59 4.01 -17.12
C THR A 283 16.37 2.77 -16.25
N TYR A 284 16.50 2.90 -14.92
CA TYR A 284 16.24 1.83 -13.97
C TYR A 284 14.77 1.38 -13.97
N LEU A 285 13.83 2.35 -14.03
CA LEU A 285 12.39 2.06 -14.18
C LEU A 285 12.09 1.31 -15.48
N GLN A 286 12.74 1.70 -16.59
CA GLN A 286 12.60 1.03 -17.89
C GLN A 286 13.08 -0.43 -17.83
N GLN A 287 14.16 -0.67 -17.11
CA GLN A 287 14.69 -2.02 -16.87
C GLN A 287 13.72 -2.87 -16.04
N MET A 288 13.13 -2.32 -14.96
CA MET A 288 12.08 -2.99 -14.19
C MET A 288 10.90 -3.39 -15.09
N TYR A 289 10.46 -2.45 -15.94
CA TYR A 289 9.36 -2.71 -16.87
C TYR A 289 9.70 -3.79 -17.91
N ALA A 290 10.91 -3.76 -18.47
CA ALA A 290 11.38 -4.76 -19.43
C ALA A 290 11.43 -6.17 -18.83
N VAL A 291 11.85 -6.31 -17.57
CA VAL A 291 11.83 -7.59 -16.86
C VAL A 291 10.39 -8.09 -16.68
N LEU A 292 9.46 -7.19 -16.34
CA LEU A 292 8.02 -7.53 -16.26
C LEU A 292 7.46 -8.01 -17.60
N GLN A 293 7.82 -7.35 -18.71
CA GLN A 293 7.43 -7.80 -20.05
C GLN A 293 7.87 -9.24 -20.34
N GLY A 294 9.06 -9.62 -19.87
CA GLY A 294 9.59 -10.99 -20.03
C GLY A 294 8.78 -12.06 -19.28
N VAL A 295 8.05 -11.71 -18.23
CA VAL A 295 7.29 -12.66 -17.38
C VAL A 295 5.78 -12.48 -17.48
N ALA A 296 5.29 -11.43 -18.13
CA ALA A 296 3.88 -11.05 -18.17
C ALA A 296 2.97 -12.01 -18.94
N GLN A 297 3.52 -12.98 -19.68
CA GLN A 297 2.73 -13.97 -20.46
C GLN A 297 1.73 -13.31 -21.42
N GLY A 298 2.11 -12.18 -22.01
CA GLY A 298 1.24 -11.41 -22.93
C GLY A 298 0.15 -10.57 -22.25
N LYS A 299 0.13 -10.52 -20.92
CA LYS A 299 -0.84 -9.70 -20.17
C LYS A 299 -0.49 -8.22 -20.21
N ARG A 300 -1.50 -7.38 -20.05
CA ARG A 300 -1.37 -5.95 -19.86
C ARG A 300 -0.58 -5.65 -18.61
N ILE A 301 0.38 -4.74 -18.69
CA ILE A 301 1.21 -4.28 -17.58
C ILE A 301 0.92 -2.80 -17.34
N ILE A 302 0.63 -2.46 -16.11
CA ILE A 302 0.50 -1.08 -15.65
C ILE A 302 1.52 -0.85 -14.54
N ILE A 303 2.35 0.18 -14.65
CA ILE A 303 3.12 0.66 -13.51
C ILE A 303 2.14 1.36 -12.58
N SER A 304 1.69 0.63 -11.55
CA SER A 304 0.62 1.08 -10.65
C SER A 304 1.09 2.09 -9.62
N GLU A 305 2.39 2.14 -9.35
CA GLU A 305 3.03 3.17 -8.54
C GLU A 305 4.47 3.39 -8.98
N THR A 306 4.85 4.66 -9.12
CA THR A 306 6.23 5.14 -9.17
C THR A 306 6.26 6.61 -8.77
N GLY A 307 7.35 7.08 -8.15
CA GLY A 307 7.43 8.45 -7.69
C GLY A 307 8.81 8.79 -7.12
N TRP A 308 8.97 10.05 -6.72
CA TRP A 308 10.17 10.56 -6.06
C TRP A 308 9.79 11.58 -5.00
N PRO A 309 10.24 11.42 -3.73
CA PRO A 309 9.89 12.35 -2.66
C PRO A 309 10.60 13.69 -2.83
N SER A 310 9.90 14.75 -2.46
CA SER A 310 10.40 16.14 -2.64
C SER A 310 11.30 16.63 -1.51
N ASP A 311 11.43 15.86 -0.42
CA ASP A 311 12.20 16.19 0.78
C ASP A 311 12.37 14.93 1.64
N GLY A 312 13.28 14.97 2.61
CA GLY A 312 13.54 13.90 3.58
C GLY A 312 14.90 13.25 3.46
N SER A 313 15.08 12.11 4.11
CA SER A 313 16.35 11.40 4.19
C SER A 313 16.68 10.63 2.91
N SER A 314 17.95 10.69 2.48
CA SER A 314 18.45 9.96 1.32
C SER A 314 18.53 8.45 1.59
N ILE A 315 18.32 7.66 0.53
CA ILE A 315 18.56 6.22 0.53
C ILE A 315 19.68 5.92 -0.47
N LYS A 316 20.86 5.59 0.02
CA LYS A 316 22.06 5.43 -0.81
C LYS A 316 22.26 6.66 -1.73
N SER A 317 22.19 6.48 -3.06
CA SER A 317 22.33 7.57 -4.05
C SER A 317 21.01 8.27 -4.39
N ALA A 318 19.87 7.78 -3.89
CA ALA A 318 18.58 8.42 -4.07
C ALA A 318 18.42 9.60 -3.10
N ILE A 319 18.50 10.82 -3.61
CA ILE A 319 18.43 12.06 -2.83
C ILE A 319 17.05 12.71 -3.04
N PRO A 320 16.20 12.81 -1.98
CA PRO A 320 14.94 13.53 -2.07
C PRO A 320 15.20 15.04 -2.23
N SER A 321 14.55 15.63 -3.20
CA SER A 321 14.48 17.08 -3.34
C SER A 321 13.40 17.47 -4.34
N LYS A 322 12.91 18.72 -4.29
CA LYS A 322 11.96 19.22 -5.29
C LYS A 322 12.53 19.14 -6.70
N LEU A 323 13.80 19.48 -6.88
CA LEU A 323 14.47 19.44 -8.18
C LEU A 323 14.56 18.00 -8.72
N ASN A 324 14.98 17.04 -7.88
CA ASN A 324 15.06 15.64 -8.28
C ASN A 324 13.69 15.03 -8.54
N ALA A 325 12.67 15.40 -7.78
CA ALA A 325 11.29 14.97 -8.03
C ALA A 325 10.78 15.46 -9.39
N MET A 326 11.06 16.72 -9.77
CA MET A 326 10.72 17.25 -11.09
C MET A 326 11.49 16.54 -12.22
N LYS A 327 12.81 16.33 -12.07
CA LYS A 327 13.63 15.61 -13.06
C LYS A 327 13.11 14.18 -13.29
N TYR A 328 12.86 13.45 -12.20
CA TYR A 328 12.29 12.10 -12.29
C TYR A 328 10.94 12.11 -12.99
N PHE A 329 10.03 12.99 -12.57
CA PHE A 329 8.71 13.13 -13.17
C PHE A 329 8.79 13.39 -14.68
N ILE A 330 9.64 14.32 -15.11
CA ILE A 330 9.80 14.67 -16.54
C ILE A 330 10.27 13.45 -17.33
N ASN A 331 11.38 12.82 -16.92
CA ASN A 331 11.97 11.71 -17.64
C ASN A 331 11.02 10.51 -17.78
N ILE A 332 10.31 10.13 -16.71
CA ILE A 332 9.40 8.99 -16.78
C ILE A 332 8.17 9.27 -17.63
N HIS A 333 7.67 10.52 -17.67
CA HIS A 333 6.49 10.85 -18.48
C HIS A 333 6.84 11.03 -19.95
N GLU A 334 8.02 11.53 -20.28
CA GLU A 334 8.52 11.54 -21.67
C GLU A 334 8.70 10.11 -22.20
N TRP A 335 9.32 9.22 -21.39
CA TRP A 335 9.41 7.80 -21.73
C TRP A 335 8.03 7.15 -21.86
N GLN A 336 7.15 7.39 -20.91
CA GLN A 336 5.77 6.90 -20.89
C GLN A 336 5.01 7.27 -22.16
N LYS A 337 5.08 8.54 -22.56
CA LYS A 337 4.44 9.07 -23.75
C LYS A 337 4.99 8.44 -25.04
N THR A 338 6.32 8.37 -25.15
CA THR A 338 7.00 7.83 -26.34
C THR A 338 6.70 6.35 -26.56
N ASN A 339 6.57 5.57 -25.50
CA ASN A 339 6.40 4.12 -25.54
C ASN A 339 4.95 3.66 -25.26
N ASN A 340 4.02 4.60 -25.08
CA ASN A 340 2.61 4.33 -24.74
C ASN A 340 2.46 3.42 -23.50
N ILE A 341 3.24 3.70 -22.45
CA ILE A 341 3.22 2.97 -21.19
C ILE A 341 2.09 3.49 -20.30
N GLU A 342 1.42 2.59 -19.61
CA GLU A 342 0.42 2.95 -18.61
C GLU A 342 1.10 3.07 -17.24
N LEU A 343 1.09 4.30 -16.68
CA LEU A 343 1.85 4.64 -15.50
C LEU A 343 1.03 5.53 -14.55
N PHE A 344 1.05 5.20 -13.26
CA PHE A 344 0.48 6.00 -12.18
C PHE A 344 1.59 6.62 -11.34
N TYR A 345 1.60 7.95 -11.26
CA TYR A 345 2.53 8.67 -10.41
C TYR A 345 2.05 8.66 -8.96
N PHE A 346 2.94 8.37 -8.05
CA PHE A 346 2.70 8.39 -6.62
C PHE A 346 3.34 9.64 -6.01
N SER A 347 2.55 10.64 -5.51
CA SER A 347 1.13 10.59 -5.34
C SER A 347 0.48 11.97 -5.60
N SER A 348 -0.83 12.09 -5.37
CA SER A 348 -1.54 13.36 -5.51
C SER A 348 -1.12 14.38 -4.44
N PHE A 349 -1.36 14.09 -3.18
CA PHE A 349 -1.12 14.99 -2.06
C PHE A 349 -0.07 14.42 -1.11
N ASP A 350 0.61 15.31 -0.40
CA ASP A 350 1.41 14.95 0.76
C ASP A 350 0.50 14.39 1.87
N GLU A 351 0.95 13.31 2.51
CA GLU A 351 0.17 12.55 3.48
C GLU A 351 0.96 12.38 4.78
N SER A 352 0.65 13.20 5.79
CA SER A 352 1.41 13.26 7.05
C SER A 352 1.41 11.94 7.83
N TRP A 353 0.35 11.16 7.75
CA TRP A 353 0.24 9.87 8.42
C TRP A 353 1.28 8.84 7.96
N LYS A 354 1.79 8.95 6.73
CA LYS A 354 2.80 8.03 6.19
C LYS A 354 4.18 8.15 6.85
N ILE A 355 4.45 9.21 7.61
CA ILE A 355 5.70 9.38 8.35
C ILE A 355 5.97 8.18 9.26
N HIS A 356 4.92 7.65 9.90
CA HIS A 356 5.03 6.51 10.79
C HIS A 356 5.39 5.21 10.05
N GLN A 357 5.03 5.09 8.77
CA GLN A 357 5.24 3.87 7.98
C GLN A 357 6.49 3.93 7.08
N GLU A 358 6.82 5.12 6.56
CA GLU A 358 7.85 5.30 5.52
C GLU A 358 9.00 6.21 5.97
N GLY A 359 8.96 6.72 7.22
CA GLY A 359 9.91 7.71 7.70
C GLY A 359 9.60 9.11 7.16
N ASP A 360 10.56 10.02 7.26
CA ASP A 360 10.40 11.44 6.91
C ASP A 360 10.03 11.68 5.43
N VAL A 361 10.44 10.79 4.52
CA VAL A 361 10.05 10.85 3.10
C VAL A 361 8.57 10.50 2.89
N GLY A 362 7.94 9.76 3.79
CA GLY A 362 6.57 9.27 3.65
C GLY A 362 5.55 10.38 3.39
N ALA A 363 5.73 11.54 4.03
CA ALA A 363 4.85 12.69 3.87
C ALA A 363 5.22 13.61 2.69
N ARG A 364 6.10 13.18 1.76
CA ARG A 364 6.69 14.09 0.76
C ARG A 364 6.52 13.64 -0.70
N TRP A 365 5.65 12.69 -0.95
CA TRP A 365 5.44 12.12 -2.30
C TRP A 365 4.47 12.92 -3.18
N GLY A 366 3.65 13.78 -2.60
CA GLY A 366 2.59 14.50 -3.30
C GLY A 366 3.12 15.46 -4.38
N ILE A 367 2.35 15.60 -5.46
CA ILE A 367 2.51 16.71 -6.42
C ILE A 367 2.01 18.02 -5.75
N TRP A 368 0.92 17.93 -5.00
CA TRP A 368 0.42 18.98 -4.13
C TRP A 368 0.83 18.73 -2.68
N ASP A 369 1.09 19.80 -1.94
CA ASP A 369 1.38 19.71 -0.52
C ASP A 369 0.12 19.38 0.31
N LYS A 370 0.29 19.27 1.62
CA LYS A 370 -0.79 19.03 2.57
C LYS A 370 -1.89 20.13 2.57
N ASN A 371 -1.57 21.35 2.12
CA ASN A 371 -2.49 22.47 1.97
C ASN A 371 -3.09 22.57 0.56
N GLU A 372 -2.92 21.52 -0.25
CA GLU A 372 -3.44 21.43 -1.61
C GLU A 372 -2.79 22.41 -2.61
N ILE A 373 -1.59 22.92 -2.27
CA ILE A 373 -0.81 23.82 -3.11
C ILE A 373 0.18 23.03 -3.97
N LEU A 374 0.22 23.31 -5.28
CA LEU A 374 1.19 22.71 -6.20
C LEU A 374 2.62 23.05 -5.74
N LYS A 375 3.44 22.02 -5.44
CA LYS A 375 4.77 22.19 -4.85
C LYS A 375 5.83 22.72 -5.83
N TYR A 376 5.60 22.58 -7.10
CA TYR A 376 6.56 22.80 -8.18
C TYR A 376 6.18 24.02 -9.05
N SER A 377 5.78 25.08 -8.36
CA SER A 377 5.36 26.33 -9.02
C SER A 377 6.50 27.34 -9.13
#